data_9c0bfb6ca1444ef96295effd235e0797
#
_entry.id   9c0bfb6ca1444ef96295effd235e0797
#
_cell.length_a   1.000
_cell.length_b   1.000
_cell.length_c   1.000
_cell.angle_alpha   90.00
_cell.angle_beta   90.00
_cell.angle_gamma   90.00
#
_symmetry.space_group_name_H-M   'P 1'
#
loop_
_entity.id
_entity.type
_entity.pdbx_description
1 polymer ?
#
loop_
_entity_poly.entity_id
_entity_poly.type
_entity_poly.pdbx_seq_one_letter_code
_entity_poly.pdbx_strand_id
1 'polypeptide(L)'
;MLCAWFMETQLSSIEDVLYPKIEPHTTGFLKVTELHTIAWERSGNKSGHPVIVIHGGPGGGSQPEYRRYFDPQKFDIIQFDQRGCGKSTPHAELEDNNTHASVSDLEKLRELFGIEKWHVFGGSWGSTLSLIYAQKHPDRVQSLILRGIFMCRKGELNWFYQDGASHIFPDAFEPYRDHIPISEQGNLIQAYYTRLTSNDVETRRAAAKEWTRWEMATSRLFPDPEYLEKAEDLDFAVAFARIECHYFINAIFVEEGHILSLIHI
;
A
#
# COMPACT_ATOMS: atom_id res chain seq x y z
N MET A 1 -34.29 42.39 -3.09
CA MET A 1 -34.32 41.17 -3.90
C MET A 1 -32.86 40.84 -4.26
N LEU A 2 -32.20 40.06 -3.43
CA LEU A 2 -30.84 39.53 -3.69
C LEU A 2 -31.02 38.13 -4.28
N CYS A 3 -30.85 38.02 -5.60
CA CYS A 3 -30.72 36.73 -6.26
C CYS A 3 -29.37 36.12 -5.90
N ALA A 4 -29.40 35.16 -5.00
CA ALA A 4 -28.28 34.27 -4.79
C ALA A 4 -28.15 33.35 -6.03
N TRP A 5 -27.13 33.58 -6.83
CA TRP A 5 -26.66 32.64 -7.83
C TRP A 5 -25.95 31.53 -7.09
N PHE A 6 -26.66 30.45 -6.77
CA PHE A 6 -26.02 29.18 -6.48
C PHE A 6 -25.51 28.64 -7.83
N MET A 7 -24.24 28.83 -8.11
CA MET A 7 -23.54 27.96 -9.03
C MET A 7 -23.50 26.58 -8.34
N GLU A 8 -24.39 25.69 -8.71
CA GLU A 8 -24.17 24.25 -8.58
C GLU A 8 -22.94 23.92 -9.45
N THR A 9 -21.76 23.97 -8.87
CA THR A 9 -20.63 23.22 -9.39
C THR A 9 -21.04 21.76 -9.27
N GLN A 10 -21.55 21.15 -10.35
CA GLN A 10 -21.59 19.72 -10.47
C GLN A 10 -20.15 19.24 -10.22
N LEU A 11 -19.92 18.67 -9.05
CA LEU A 11 -18.70 17.92 -8.81
C LEU A 11 -18.70 16.82 -9.87
N SER A 12 -17.76 16.90 -10.81
CA SER A 12 -17.53 15.84 -11.77
C SER A 12 -17.36 14.53 -11.00
N SER A 13 -17.96 13.47 -11.49
CA SER A 13 -17.76 12.16 -10.89
C SER A 13 -16.28 11.79 -10.95
N ILE A 14 -15.80 10.91 -10.08
CA ILE A 14 -14.41 10.42 -10.15
C ILE A 14 -14.12 9.81 -11.53
N GLU A 15 -15.14 9.27 -12.20
CA GLU A 15 -15.04 8.74 -13.57
C GLU A 15 -14.68 9.82 -14.61
N ASP A 16 -15.08 11.06 -14.37
CA ASP A 16 -14.83 12.18 -15.29
C ASP A 16 -13.40 12.72 -15.20
N VAL A 17 -12.68 12.44 -14.09
CA VAL A 17 -11.31 12.92 -13.87
C VAL A 17 -10.25 11.86 -14.11
N LEU A 18 -10.63 10.59 -14.18
CA LEU A 18 -9.74 9.47 -14.47
C LEU A 18 -9.68 9.18 -15.98
N TYR A 19 -8.50 8.73 -16.43
CA TYR A 19 -8.38 8.24 -17.80
C TYR A 19 -9.26 7.00 -18.03
N PRO A 20 -9.61 6.66 -19.28
CA PRO A 20 -10.40 5.48 -19.59
C PRO A 20 -9.79 4.20 -19.03
N LYS A 21 -10.63 3.21 -18.72
CA LYS A 21 -10.19 1.88 -18.32
C LYS A 21 -9.40 1.25 -19.47
N ILE A 22 -8.27 0.69 -19.14
CA ILE A 22 -7.40 -0.04 -20.09
C ILE A 22 -6.96 -1.36 -19.49
N GLU A 23 -6.70 -2.34 -20.36
CA GLU A 23 -6.11 -3.60 -19.97
C GLU A 23 -4.60 -3.63 -20.17
N PRO A 24 -3.87 -4.43 -19.39
CA PRO A 24 -2.45 -4.59 -19.57
C PRO A 24 -2.15 -5.26 -20.92
N HIS A 25 -1.23 -4.70 -21.65
CA HIS A 25 -0.75 -5.34 -22.89
C HIS A 25 0.29 -6.44 -22.65
N THR A 26 0.86 -6.49 -21.44
CA THR A 26 1.84 -7.51 -21.04
C THR A 26 1.74 -7.75 -19.54
N THR A 27 1.76 -9.01 -19.16
CA THR A 27 1.82 -9.44 -17.75
C THR A 27 2.90 -10.51 -17.61
N GLY A 28 3.42 -10.68 -16.42
CA GLY A 28 4.41 -11.72 -16.16
C GLY A 28 4.75 -11.87 -14.68
N PHE A 29 5.73 -12.73 -14.47
CA PHE A 29 6.27 -13.01 -13.15
C PHE A 29 7.79 -12.86 -13.18
N LEU A 30 8.35 -12.36 -12.08
CA LEU A 30 9.79 -12.22 -11.89
C LEU A 30 10.20 -12.96 -10.63
N LYS A 31 11.03 -14.00 -10.76
CA LYS A 31 11.66 -14.66 -9.63
C LYS A 31 12.71 -13.70 -9.04
N VAL A 32 12.45 -13.17 -7.86
CA VAL A 32 13.34 -12.19 -7.21
C VAL A 32 14.27 -12.81 -6.18
N THR A 33 13.90 -13.98 -5.62
CA THR A 33 14.76 -14.84 -4.80
C THR A 33 14.41 -16.30 -5.06
N GLU A 34 15.06 -17.24 -4.38
CA GLU A 34 14.65 -18.65 -4.43
C GLU A 34 13.24 -18.86 -3.86
N LEU A 35 12.84 -18.04 -2.88
CA LEU A 35 11.55 -18.11 -2.22
C LEU A 35 10.49 -17.28 -2.95
N HIS A 36 10.80 -16.03 -3.36
CA HIS A 36 9.82 -15.07 -3.84
C HIS A 36 9.79 -14.91 -5.35
N THR A 37 8.57 -14.88 -5.88
CA THR A 37 8.26 -14.50 -7.26
C THR A 37 7.22 -13.39 -7.23
N ILE A 38 7.49 -12.26 -7.86
CA ILE A 38 6.57 -11.11 -7.92
C ILE A 38 5.84 -11.07 -9.26
N ALA A 39 4.55 -10.76 -9.19
CA ALA A 39 3.71 -10.54 -10.37
C ALA A 39 3.80 -9.09 -10.81
N TRP A 40 3.78 -8.86 -12.12
CA TRP A 40 3.82 -7.52 -12.69
C TRP A 40 2.96 -7.42 -13.95
N GLU A 41 2.59 -6.20 -14.29
CA GLU A 41 1.88 -5.87 -15.52
C GLU A 41 2.36 -4.54 -16.11
N ARG A 42 2.23 -4.42 -17.44
CA ARG A 42 2.47 -3.17 -18.19
C ARG A 42 1.26 -2.82 -19.02
N SER A 43 0.88 -1.56 -19.00
CA SER A 43 -0.26 -1.03 -19.75
C SER A 43 0.08 0.32 -20.39
N GLY A 44 -0.79 0.82 -21.26
CA GLY A 44 -0.58 2.08 -21.97
C GLY A 44 0.40 1.99 -23.14
N ASN A 45 1.22 3.02 -23.33
CA ASN A 45 2.12 3.17 -24.47
C ASN A 45 3.49 2.55 -24.18
N LYS A 46 3.84 1.44 -24.84
CA LYS A 46 5.14 0.74 -24.70
C LYS A 46 6.36 1.62 -24.94
N SER A 47 6.20 2.70 -25.72
CA SER A 47 7.26 3.67 -26.05
C SER A 47 7.09 4.98 -25.29
N GLY A 48 6.16 5.05 -24.34
CA GLY A 48 5.87 6.22 -23.53
C GLY A 48 6.87 6.41 -22.38
N HIS A 49 6.59 7.42 -21.57
CA HIS A 49 7.37 7.69 -20.37
C HIS A 49 7.13 6.60 -19.33
N PRO A 50 8.16 5.88 -18.86
CA PRO A 50 7.96 4.80 -17.89
C PRO A 50 7.56 5.36 -16.52
N VAL A 51 6.49 4.83 -15.94
CA VAL A 51 6.06 5.11 -14.58
C VAL A 51 5.81 3.82 -13.84
N ILE A 52 6.47 3.67 -12.69
CA ILE A 52 6.20 2.57 -11.74
C ILE A 52 5.19 3.01 -10.70
N VAL A 53 4.15 2.22 -10.51
CA VAL A 53 3.12 2.43 -9.48
C VAL A 53 3.37 1.48 -8.33
N ILE A 54 3.65 2.04 -7.16
CA ILE A 54 3.92 1.32 -5.91
C ILE A 54 2.67 1.37 -5.03
N HIS A 55 2.04 0.22 -4.83
CA HIS A 55 0.83 0.13 -4.01
C HIS A 55 1.11 0.29 -2.52
N GLY A 56 0.07 0.61 -1.75
CA GLY A 56 0.09 0.78 -0.29
C GLY A 56 -0.08 -0.52 0.50
N GLY A 57 -0.32 -0.39 1.76
CA GLY A 57 -0.34 -1.37 2.82
C GLY A 57 0.86 -1.13 3.75
N PRO A 58 1.95 -1.95 3.67
CA PRO A 58 2.31 -2.95 2.65
C PRO A 58 1.34 -4.14 2.59
N GLY A 59 1.27 -4.80 1.45
CA GLY A 59 0.40 -5.98 1.32
C GLY A 59 -0.93 -5.75 0.60
N GLY A 60 -1.23 -4.49 0.19
CA GLY A 60 -2.49 -4.14 -0.47
C GLY A 60 -2.67 -4.65 -1.89
N GLY A 61 -1.58 -4.99 -2.59
CA GLY A 61 -1.59 -5.40 -3.99
C GLY A 61 -1.90 -4.27 -4.98
N SER A 62 -1.59 -4.50 -6.23
CA SER A 62 -1.90 -3.60 -7.33
C SER A 62 -3.39 -3.65 -7.69
N GLN A 63 -3.92 -2.55 -8.23
CA GLN A 63 -5.32 -2.45 -8.60
C GLN A 63 -5.47 -1.90 -10.01
N PRO A 64 -6.44 -2.39 -10.80
CA PRO A 64 -6.70 -1.91 -12.15
C PRO A 64 -6.92 -0.41 -12.24
N GLU A 65 -7.45 0.20 -11.18
CA GLU A 65 -7.74 1.63 -11.09
C GLU A 65 -6.49 2.49 -11.23
N TYR A 66 -5.34 2.02 -10.77
CA TYR A 66 -4.08 2.77 -10.84
C TYR A 66 -3.61 3.02 -12.28
N ARG A 67 -4.02 2.18 -13.25
CA ARG A 67 -3.75 2.38 -14.68
C ARG A 67 -4.38 3.67 -15.21
N ARG A 68 -5.44 4.15 -14.56
CA ARG A 68 -6.25 5.31 -14.95
C ARG A 68 -5.71 6.64 -14.43
N TYR A 69 -4.64 6.63 -13.64
CA TYR A 69 -4.03 7.86 -13.12
C TYR A 69 -3.09 8.54 -14.13
N PHE A 70 -2.75 7.84 -15.22
CA PHE A 70 -1.81 8.31 -16.23
C PHE A 70 -2.43 8.23 -17.62
N ASP A 71 -2.06 9.22 -18.47
CA ASP A 71 -2.46 9.23 -19.89
C ASP A 71 -1.89 7.98 -20.60
N PRO A 72 -2.73 7.03 -21.01
CA PRO A 72 -2.26 5.79 -21.62
C PRO A 72 -1.62 5.97 -23.00
N GLN A 73 -1.75 7.16 -23.60
CA GLN A 73 -1.07 7.46 -24.86
C GLN A 73 0.37 7.97 -24.63
N LYS A 74 0.67 8.48 -23.43
CA LYS A 74 1.97 9.08 -23.09
C LYS A 74 2.83 8.24 -22.18
N PHE A 75 2.21 7.42 -21.34
CA PHE A 75 2.92 6.66 -20.32
C PHE A 75 2.94 5.14 -20.59
N ASP A 76 4.08 4.54 -20.30
CA ASP A 76 4.25 3.11 -20.08
C ASP A 76 4.04 2.86 -18.60
N ILE A 77 2.87 2.35 -18.24
CA ILE A 77 2.41 2.22 -16.86
C ILE A 77 2.73 0.82 -16.36
N ILE A 78 3.61 0.74 -15.37
CA ILE A 78 4.07 -0.50 -14.77
C ILE A 78 3.47 -0.62 -13.38
N GLN A 79 2.85 -1.75 -13.09
CA GLN A 79 2.36 -2.13 -11.78
C GLN A 79 2.93 -3.48 -11.39
N PHE A 80 3.07 -3.72 -10.10
CA PHE A 80 3.50 -5.02 -9.58
C PHE A 80 2.90 -5.26 -8.21
N ASP A 81 2.74 -6.51 -7.87
CA ASP A 81 2.40 -6.92 -6.52
C ASP A 81 3.69 -7.15 -5.74
N GLN A 82 3.85 -6.45 -4.62
CA GLN A 82 4.99 -6.65 -3.72
C GLN A 82 4.98 -8.06 -3.15
N ARG A 83 6.05 -8.48 -2.46
CA ARG A 83 6.17 -9.84 -1.94
C ARG A 83 4.98 -10.21 -1.06
N GLY A 84 4.46 -11.40 -1.25
CA GLY A 84 3.43 -12.00 -0.41
C GLY A 84 1.99 -11.53 -0.66
N CYS A 85 1.75 -10.56 -1.54
CA CYS A 85 0.40 -10.06 -1.80
C CYS A 85 -0.03 -10.20 -3.27
N GLY A 86 -1.32 -9.98 -3.52
CA GLY A 86 -1.90 -10.06 -4.84
C GLY A 86 -1.62 -11.41 -5.51
N LYS A 87 -1.01 -11.36 -6.68
CA LYS A 87 -0.60 -12.55 -7.47
C LYS A 87 0.84 -12.99 -7.20
N SER A 88 1.57 -12.29 -6.34
CA SER A 88 2.94 -12.64 -5.95
C SER A 88 2.96 -13.83 -4.99
N THR A 89 4.01 -14.65 -5.07
CA THR A 89 4.12 -15.88 -4.29
C THR A 89 5.45 -15.97 -3.53
N PRO A 90 5.48 -16.67 -2.37
CA PRO A 90 4.38 -17.32 -1.66
C PRO A 90 3.41 -16.31 -1.04
N HIS A 91 2.12 -16.66 -0.96
CA HIS A 91 1.08 -15.79 -0.41
C HIS A 91 1.26 -15.55 1.09
N ALA A 92 1.14 -14.31 1.54
CA ALA A 92 1.26 -13.86 2.92
C ALA A 92 2.60 -14.24 3.60
N GLU A 93 3.67 -14.49 2.83
CA GLU A 93 4.97 -14.88 3.34
C GLU A 93 5.72 -13.68 3.94
N LEU A 94 6.33 -13.89 5.10
CA LEU A 94 7.06 -12.87 5.85
C LEU A 94 8.59 -13.06 5.80
N GLU A 95 9.07 -14.28 5.53
CA GLU A 95 10.49 -14.55 5.37
C GLU A 95 11.03 -13.74 4.19
N ASP A 96 12.17 -13.08 4.37
CA ASP A 96 12.79 -12.21 3.38
C ASP A 96 11.86 -11.10 2.83
N ASN A 97 10.78 -10.78 3.52
CA ASN A 97 9.83 -9.73 3.15
C ASN A 97 10.08 -8.48 4.01
N ASN A 98 10.88 -7.55 3.48
CA ASN A 98 11.31 -6.34 4.17
C ASN A 98 11.57 -5.20 3.17
N THR A 99 11.74 -3.98 3.67
CA THR A 99 11.93 -2.77 2.85
C THR A 99 13.12 -2.85 1.91
N HIS A 100 14.26 -3.40 2.38
CA HIS A 100 15.46 -3.51 1.55
C HIS A 100 15.26 -4.48 0.39
N ALA A 101 14.54 -5.57 0.63
CA ALA A 101 14.15 -6.52 -0.39
C ALA A 101 13.22 -5.89 -1.43
N SER A 102 12.21 -5.12 -0.98
CA SER A 102 11.29 -4.41 -1.87
C SER A 102 12.01 -3.37 -2.76
N VAL A 103 12.99 -2.65 -2.20
CA VAL A 103 13.85 -1.73 -2.99
C VAL A 103 14.66 -2.50 -4.04
N SER A 104 15.22 -3.66 -3.68
CA SER A 104 15.95 -4.52 -4.63
C SER A 104 15.04 -5.05 -5.74
N ASP A 105 13.81 -5.39 -5.40
CA ASP A 105 12.84 -5.90 -6.38
C ASP A 105 12.44 -4.82 -7.41
N LEU A 106 12.34 -3.55 -6.99
CA LEU A 106 12.14 -2.41 -7.90
C LEU A 106 13.30 -2.31 -8.92
N GLU A 107 14.55 -2.45 -8.49
CA GLU A 107 15.69 -2.45 -9.41
C GLU A 107 15.67 -3.63 -10.38
N LYS A 108 15.31 -4.82 -9.90
CA LYS A 108 15.17 -6.01 -10.77
C LYS A 108 14.09 -5.82 -11.82
N LEU A 109 12.95 -5.19 -11.47
CA LEU A 109 11.90 -4.84 -12.44
C LEU A 109 12.39 -3.80 -13.43
N ARG A 110 13.07 -2.75 -12.98
CA ARG A 110 13.62 -1.72 -13.85
C ARG A 110 14.59 -2.32 -14.88
N GLU A 111 15.48 -3.18 -14.43
CA GLU A 111 16.46 -3.90 -15.28
C GLU A 111 15.78 -4.87 -16.25
N LEU A 112 14.77 -5.63 -15.79
CA LEU A 112 13.97 -6.52 -16.64
C LEU A 112 13.37 -5.79 -17.85
N PHE A 113 12.94 -4.53 -17.64
CA PHE A 113 12.32 -3.72 -18.71
C PHE A 113 13.31 -2.85 -19.49
N GLY A 114 14.61 -2.87 -19.13
CA GLY A 114 15.64 -2.05 -19.77
C GLY A 114 15.44 -0.55 -19.54
N ILE A 115 14.80 -0.17 -18.44
CA ILE A 115 14.47 1.23 -18.12
C ILE A 115 15.67 1.86 -17.40
N GLU A 116 16.17 2.99 -17.90
CA GLU A 116 17.26 3.74 -17.25
C GLU A 116 16.74 4.52 -16.03
N LYS A 117 15.67 5.31 -16.24
CA LYS A 117 14.99 6.11 -15.20
C LYS A 117 13.49 6.03 -15.41
N TRP A 118 12.74 6.11 -14.33
CA TRP A 118 11.28 6.14 -14.37
C TRP A 118 10.67 7.19 -13.44
N HIS A 119 9.45 7.57 -13.71
CA HIS A 119 8.61 8.27 -12.78
C HIS A 119 8.15 7.26 -11.71
N VAL A 120 8.11 7.67 -10.46
CA VAL A 120 7.71 6.81 -9.34
C VAL A 120 6.46 7.38 -8.70
N PHE A 121 5.37 6.63 -8.72
CA PHE A 121 4.12 6.97 -8.07
C PHE A 121 3.90 6.06 -6.87
N GLY A 122 3.60 6.65 -5.70
CA GLY A 122 3.31 5.87 -4.50
C GLY A 122 2.32 6.57 -3.57
N GLY A 123 1.42 5.77 -2.98
CA GLY A 123 0.46 6.23 -1.99
C GLY A 123 0.57 5.46 -0.69
N SER A 124 0.39 6.14 0.48
CA SER A 124 0.49 5.51 1.80
C SER A 124 1.87 4.83 1.97
N TRP A 125 1.93 3.55 2.34
CA TRP A 125 3.17 2.76 2.30
C TRP A 125 3.93 2.90 0.96
N GLY A 126 3.22 2.97 -0.16
CA GLY A 126 3.87 3.19 -1.46
C GLY A 126 4.65 4.50 -1.51
N SER A 127 4.25 5.55 -0.78
CA SER A 127 5.02 6.78 -0.65
C SER A 127 6.30 6.58 0.19
N THR A 128 6.21 5.80 1.26
CA THR A 128 7.35 5.41 2.10
C THR A 128 8.40 4.68 1.28
N LEU A 129 7.98 3.64 0.56
CA LEU A 129 8.90 2.84 -0.27
C LEU A 129 9.47 3.66 -1.43
N SER A 130 8.69 4.55 -2.04
CA SER A 130 9.14 5.46 -3.10
C SER A 130 10.26 6.40 -2.60
N LEU A 131 10.10 6.96 -1.41
CA LEU A 131 11.11 7.83 -0.80
C LEU A 131 12.40 7.08 -0.49
N ILE A 132 12.31 5.91 0.12
CA ILE A 132 13.49 5.07 0.43
C ILE A 132 14.18 4.62 -0.87
N TYR A 133 13.41 4.24 -1.88
CA TYR A 133 13.96 3.89 -3.19
C TYR A 133 14.69 5.08 -3.83
N ALA A 134 14.09 6.27 -3.84
CA ALA A 134 14.71 7.46 -4.42
C ALA A 134 15.97 7.90 -3.67
N GLN A 135 16.00 7.76 -2.34
CA GLN A 135 17.19 8.04 -1.53
C GLN A 135 18.33 7.06 -1.84
N LYS A 136 18.01 5.80 -2.11
CA LYS A 136 19.00 4.76 -2.41
C LYS A 136 19.45 4.77 -3.87
N HIS A 137 18.56 5.13 -4.79
CA HIS A 137 18.77 5.13 -6.24
C HIS A 137 18.36 6.45 -6.91
N PRO A 138 18.92 7.61 -6.49
CA PRO A 138 18.49 8.92 -7.00
C PRO A 138 18.66 9.05 -8.51
N ASP A 139 19.68 8.39 -9.09
CA ASP A 139 19.92 8.39 -10.53
C ASP A 139 18.90 7.57 -11.35
N ARG A 140 18.02 6.80 -10.68
CA ARG A 140 16.99 5.97 -11.31
C ARG A 140 15.60 6.61 -11.28
N VAL A 141 15.45 7.72 -10.59
CA VAL A 141 14.18 8.42 -10.42
C VAL A 141 14.16 9.68 -11.26
N GLN A 142 13.18 9.78 -12.16
CA GLN A 142 12.92 10.95 -12.97
C GLN A 142 12.09 11.99 -12.20
N SER A 143 11.08 11.54 -11.48
CA SER A 143 10.26 12.33 -10.56
C SER A 143 9.53 11.42 -9.56
N LEU A 144 9.11 12.02 -8.43
CA LEU A 144 8.26 11.39 -7.43
C LEU A 144 6.88 12.03 -7.47
N ILE A 145 5.84 11.19 -7.45
CA ILE A 145 4.44 11.59 -7.30
C ILE A 145 3.90 10.84 -6.08
N LEU A 146 3.76 11.56 -4.98
CA LEU A 146 3.43 10.98 -3.68
C LEU A 146 2.09 11.48 -3.18
N ARG A 147 1.24 10.56 -2.69
CA ARG A 147 -0.02 10.90 -2.03
C ARG A 147 -0.15 10.18 -0.70
N GLY A 148 -0.92 10.78 0.26
CA GLY A 148 -1.08 10.19 1.58
C GLY A 148 0.28 9.86 2.18
N ILE A 149 1.19 10.85 2.18
CA ILE A 149 2.59 10.66 2.57
C ILE A 149 2.66 10.10 3.98
N PHE A 150 3.36 9.00 4.14
CA PHE A 150 3.51 8.26 5.37
C PHE A 150 4.99 7.95 5.61
N MET A 151 5.52 8.35 6.77
CA MET A 151 6.94 8.15 7.13
C MET A 151 7.15 6.93 8.00
N CYS A 152 6.07 6.27 8.40
CA CYS A 152 6.06 5.06 9.24
C CYS A 152 6.82 5.24 10.58
N ARG A 153 6.80 6.45 11.13
CA ARG A 153 7.41 6.76 12.43
C ARG A 153 6.58 6.18 13.57
N LYS A 154 7.22 5.92 14.68
CA LYS A 154 6.54 5.41 15.91
C LYS A 154 5.34 6.26 16.32
N GLY A 155 5.46 7.59 16.22
CA GLY A 155 4.36 8.50 16.53
C GLY A 155 3.18 8.36 15.60
N GLU A 156 3.40 8.15 14.29
CA GLU A 156 2.34 7.93 13.30
C GLU A 156 1.64 6.58 13.52
N LEU A 157 2.42 5.52 13.77
CA LEU A 157 1.89 4.20 14.08
C LEU A 157 1.09 4.19 15.38
N ASN A 158 1.61 4.82 16.44
CA ASN A 158 0.90 4.93 17.71
C ASN A 158 -0.40 5.72 17.55
N TRP A 159 -0.36 6.82 16.81
CA TRP A 159 -1.55 7.63 16.57
C TRP A 159 -2.64 6.86 15.82
N PHE A 160 -2.25 6.04 14.84
CA PHE A 160 -3.22 5.34 14.02
C PHE A 160 -3.74 4.05 14.68
N TYR A 161 -2.85 3.23 15.27
CA TYR A 161 -3.19 1.90 15.76
C TYR A 161 -3.43 1.79 17.27
N GLN A 162 -3.09 2.83 18.04
CA GLN A 162 -3.18 2.76 19.51
C GLN A 162 -4.03 3.86 20.12
N ASP A 163 -3.65 5.13 19.95
CA ASP A 163 -4.31 6.25 20.60
C ASP A 163 -4.16 7.52 19.77
N GLY A 164 -5.24 7.96 19.12
CA GLY A 164 -5.30 9.13 18.24
C GLY A 164 -6.43 9.02 17.25
N ALA A 165 -6.31 8.22 16.18
CA ALA A 165 -7.38 7.97 15.21
C ALA A 165 -8.62 7.35 15.86
N SER A 166 -8.47 6.62 16.95
CA SER A 166 -9.52 6.10 17.84
C SER A 166 -10.49 7.17 18.33
N HIS A 167 -10.04 8.41 18.52
CA HIS A 167 -10.89 9.53 18.94
C HIS A 167 -11.71 10.14 17.79
N ILE A 168 -11.26 9.93 16.55
CA ILE A 168 -11.96 10.39 15.34
C ILE A 168 -12.95 9.34 14.84
N PHE A 169 -12.58 8.08 14.94
CA PHE A 169 -13.36 6.93 14.45
C PHE A 169 -13.64 5.91 15.57
N PRO A 170 -14.30 6.32 16.69
CA PRO A 170 -14.47 5.45 17.85
C PRO A 170 -15.25 4.17 17.52
N ASP A 171 -16.31 4.28 16.73
CA ASP A 171 -17.17 3.15 16.37
C ASP A 171 -16.43 2.07 15.54
N ALA A 172 -15.47 2.49 14.71
CA ALA A 172 -14.63 1.57 13.93
C ALA A 172 -13.46 1.02 14.76
N PHE A 173 -13.00 1.79 15.76
CA PHE A 173 -11.88 1.37 16.62
C PHE A 173 -12.28 0.33 17.66
N GLU A 174 -13.51 0.40 18.19
CA GLU A 174 -13.98 -0.53 19.22
C GLU A 174 -13.85 -2.01 18.80
N PRO A 175 -14.36 -2.47 17.64
CA PRO A 175 -14.19 -3.86 17.23
C PRO A 175 -12.74 -4.28 17.07
N TYR A 176 -11.89 -3.39 16.53
CA TYR A 176 -10.45 -3.60 16.39
C TYR A 176 -9.77 -3.78 17.76
N ARG A 177 -10.04 -2.88 18.72
CA ARG A 177 -9.50 -2.96 20.08
C ARG A 177 -10.01 -4.18 20.83
N ASP A 178 -11.33 -4.41 20.80
CA ASP A 178 -12.01 -5.41 21.66
C ASP A 178 -11.80 -6.85 21.16
N HIS A 179 -11.31 -7.01 19.94
CA HIS A 179 -10.77 -8.30 19.47
C HIS A 179 -9.56 -8.75 20.31
N ILE A 180 -8.86 -7.82 20.93
CA ILE A 180 -7.67 -8.09 21.77
C ILE A 180 -8.09 -8.11 23.25
N PRO A 181 -7.69 -9.14 24.04
CA PRO A 181 -7.93 -9.18 25.48
C PRO A 181 -7.40 -7.92 26.18
N ILE A 182 -8.12 -7.42 27.17
CA ILE A 182 -7.82 -6.19 27.92
C ILE A 182 -6.37 -6.17 28.41
N SER A 183 -5.85 -7.30 28.87
CA SER A 183 -4.45 -7.41 29.36
C SER A 183 -3.39 -7.18 28.28
N GLU A 184 -3.74 -7.22 27.00
CA GLU A 184 -2.83 -7.07 25.87
C GLU A 184 -3.07 -5.77 25.09
N GLN A 185 -4.13 -5.00 25.42
CA GLN A 185 -4.51 -3.77 24.69
C GLN A 185 -3.51 -2.62 24.87
N GLY A 186 -2.55 -2.74 25.77
CA GLY A 186 -1.47 -1.75 25.94
C GLY A 186 -0.52 -1.61 24.76
N ASN A 187 -0.50 -2.61 23.84
CA ASN A 187 0.25 -2.56 22.58
C ASN A 187 -0.49 -3.39 21.52
N LEU A 188 -1.41 -2.74 20.81
CA LEU A 188 -2.29 -3.42 19.85
C LEU A 188 -1.51 -3.99 18.66
N ILE A 189 -0.51 -3.30 18.13
CA ILE A 189 0.31 -3.83 17.02
C ILE A 189 0.99 -5.14 17.44
N GLN A 190 1.59 -5.20 18.63
CA GLN A 190 2.23 -6.43 19.13
C GLN A 190 1.21 -7.56 19.35
N ALA A 191 0.05 -7.23 19.90
CA ALA A 191 -1.01 -8.20 20.16
C ALA A 191 -1.58 -8.79 18.86
N TYR A 192 -1.78 -7.96 17.85
CA TYR A 192 -2.17 -8.38 16.51
C TYR A 192 -1.08 -9.22 15.84
N TYR A 193 0.18 -8.79 15.92
CA TYR A 193 1.29 -9.55 15.33
C TYR A 193 1.37 -10.98 15.86
N THR A 194 1.18 -11.15 17.16
CA THR A 194 1.14 -12.49 17.79
C THR A 194 0.05 -13.37 17.18
N ARG A 195 -1.13 -12.81 16.92
CA ARG A 195 -2.27 -13.54 16.32
C ARG A 195 -2.07 -13.78 14.82
N LEU A 196 -1.61 -12.78 14.12
CA LEU A 196 -1.35 -12.85 12.67
C LEU A 196 -0.21 -13.81 12.30
N THR A 197 0.69 -14.11 13.24
CA THR A 197 1.76 -15.10 13.07
C THR A 197 1.46 -16.45 13.73
N SER A 198 0.26 -16.62 14.31
CA SER A 198 -0.18 -17.88 14.91
C SER A 198 -0.22 -19.01 13.87
N ASN A 199 0.09 -20.23 14.31
CA ASN A 199 -0.12 -21.43 13.49
C ASN A 199 -1.61 -21.81 13.39
N ASP A 200 -2.45 -21.35 14.33
CA ASP A 200 -3.90 -21.54 14.25
C ASP A 200 -4.50 -20.63 13.19
N VAL A 201 -5.10 -21.25 12.17
CA VAL A 201 -5.65 -20.57 11.00
C VAL A 201 -6.83 -19.67 11.37
N GLU A 202 -7.67 -20.10 12.31
CA GLU A 202 -8.88 -19.33 12.69
C GLU A 202 -8.49 -18.09 13.50
N THR A 203 -7.55 -18.23 14.43
CA THR A 203 -6.98 -17.08 15.16
C THR A 203 -6.38 -16.05 14.19
N ARG A 204 -5.64 -16.53 13.21
CA ARG A 204 -5.00 -15.66 12.21
C ARG A 204 -6.01 -14.94 11.35
N ARG A 205 -7.05 -15.65 10.86
CA ARG A 205 -8.12 -15.09 10.02
C ARG A 205 -8.96 -14.05 10.76
N ALA A 206 -9.35 -14.35 12.01
CA ALA A 206 -10.11 -13.45 12.84
C ALA A 206 -9.36 -12.14 13.10
N ALA A 207 -8.09 -12.21 13.44
CA ALA A 207 -7.25 -11.03 13.63
C ALA A 207 -7.06 -10.24 12.32
N ALA A 208 -6.84 -10.93 11.21
CA ALA A 208 -6.67 -10.29 9.90
C ALA A 208 -7.93 -9.52 9.48
N LYS A 209 -9.11 -10.07 9.72
CA LYS A 209 -10.38 -9.42 9.42
C LYS A 209 -10.56 -8.11 10.19
N GLU A 210 -10.32 -8.12 11.51
CA GLU A 210 -10.51 -6.90 12.33
C GLU A 210 -9.44 -5.83 12.04
N TRP A 211 -8.19 -6.23 11.79
CA TRP A 211 -7.14 -5.32 11.33
C TRP A 211 -7.53 -4.65 10.00
N THR A 212 -7.91 -5.46 9.02
CA THR A 212 -8.27 -4.96 7.69
C THR A 212 -9.52 -4.08 7.73
N ARG A 213 -10.50 -4.44 8.57
CA ARG A 213 -11.72 -3.63 8.75
C ARG A 213 -11.39 -2.25 9.30
N TRP A 214 -10.50 -2.15 10.29
CA TRP A 214 -10.02 -0.88 10.83
C TRP A 214 -9.38 -0.01 9.74
N GLU A 215 -8.47 -0.58 8.95
CA GLU A 215 -7.82 0.11 7.83
C GLU A 215 -8.82 0.59 6.77
N MET A 216 -9.73 -0.27 6.36
CA MET A 216 -10.71 0.08 5.33
C MET A 216 -11.71 1.13 5.81
N ALA A 217 -12.10 1.10 7.09
CA ALA A 217 -13.05 2.07 7.67
C ALA A 217 -12.46 3.49 7.78
N THR A 218 -11.13 3.59 7.94
CA THR A 218 -10.44 4.88 8.19
C THR A 218 -9.75 5.44 6.95
N SER A 219 -9.67 4.68 5.86
CA SER A 219 -8.98 5.09 4.63
C SER A 219 -9.79 6.08 3.77
N ARG A 220 -11.06 6.31 4.08
CA ARG A 220 -11.95 7.22 3.35
C ARG A 220 -12.67 8.17 4.28
N LEU A 221 -12.96 9.39 3.79
CA LEU A 221 -13.68 10.40 4.57
C LEU A 221 -15.13 9.95 4.86
N PHE A 222 -15.77 9.33 3.90
CA PHE A 222 -17.11 8.75 4.05
C PHE A 222 -17.03 7.24 4.03
N PRO A 223 -17.87 6.54 4.84
CA PRO A 223 -17.96 5.09 4.80
C PRO A 223 -18.22 4.58 3.39
N ASP A 224 -17.46 3.60 2.96
CA ASP A 224 -17.58 2.95 1.66
C ASP A 224 -17.83 1.45 1.88
N PRO A 225 -19.08 0.98 1.75
CA PRO A 225 -19.43 -0.42 1.99
C PRO A 225 -18.65 -1.39 1.11
N GLU A 226 -18.44 -1.08 -0.18
CA GLU A 226 -17.70 -1.94 -1.11
C GLU A 226 -16.22 -2.05 -0.69
N TYR A 227 -15.67 -0.97 -0.12
CA TYR A 227 -14.31 -0.98 0.36
C TYR A 227 -14.17 -1.78 1.66
N LEU A 228 -15.15 -1.73 2.54
CA LEU A 228 -15.22 -2.53 3.75
C LEU A 228 -15.36 -4.04 3.48
N GLU A 229 -16.00 -4.42 2.37
CA GLU A 229 -16.13 -5.82 1.95
C GLU A 229 -14.77 -6.52 1.72
N LYS A 230 -13.70 -5.77 1.47
CA LYS A 230 -12.35 -6.34 1.38
C LYS A 230 -11.90 -7.06 2.64
N ALA A 231 -12.41 -6.69 3.81
CA ALA A 231 -12.12 -7.39 5.05
C ALA A 231 -12.79 -8.77 5.13
N GLU A 232 -13.81 -9.04 4.32
CA GLU A 232 -14.47 -10.33 4.21
C GLU A 232 -13.78 -11.27 3.23
N ASP A 233 -12.94 -10.75 2.32
CA ASP A 233 -12.03 -11.56 1.51
C ASP A 233 -10.85 -11.99 2.39
N LEU A 234 -10.93 -13.19 2.95
CA LEU A 234 -9.94 -13.70 3.90
C LEU A 234 -8.55 -13.88 3.31
N ASP A 235 -8.43 -14.17 2.01
CA ASP A 235 -7.13 -14.29 1.38
C ASP A 235 -6.47 -12.92 1.28
N PHE A 236 -7.21 -11.91 0.85
CA PHE A 236 -6.74 -10.54 0.87
C PHE A 236 -6.42 -10.08 2.30
N ALA A 237 -7.35 -10.24 3.24
CA ALA A 237 -7.21 -9.74 4.60
C ALA A 237 -6.00 -10.36 5.32
N VAL A 238 -5.75 -11.65 5.15
CA VAL A 238 -4.59 -12.33 5.75
C VAL A 238 -3.28 -11.81 5.18
N ALA A 239 -3.16 -11.68 3.86
CA ALA A 239 -1.94 -11.14 3.26
C ALA A 239 -1.71 -9.68 3.69
N PHE A 240 -2.74 -8.85 3.60
CA PHE A 240 -2.70 -7.44 3.94
C PHE A 240 -2.28 -7.22 5.39
N ALA A 241 -3.08 -7.71 6.34
CA ALA A 241 -2.84 -7.50 7.77
C ALA A 241 -1.51 -8.11 8.25
N ARG A 242 -1.19 -9.31 7.78
CA ARG A 242 0.01 -10.03 8.18
C ARG A 242 1.29 -9.33 7.73
N ILE A 243 1.34 -8.90 6.47
CA ILE A 243 2.51 -8.20 5.92
C ILE A 243 2.62 -6.80 6.55
N GLU A 244 1.52 -6.06 6.61
CA GLU A 244 1.50 -4.71 7.18
C GLU A 244 1.98 -4.70 8.63
N CYS A 245 1.39 -5.53 9.48
CA CYS A 245 1.77 -5.65 10.88
C CYS A 245 3.22 -6.12 11.06
N HIS A 246 3.72 -7.01 10.20
CA HIS A 246 5.12 -7.43 10.17
C HIS A 246 6.08 -6.26 9.90
N TYR A 247 5.75 -5.40 8.95
CA TYR A 247 6.56 -4.22 8.68
C TYR A 247 6.52 -3.23 9.85
N PHE A 248 5.36 -2.99 10.43
CA PHE A 248 5.20 -2.00 11.50
C PHE A 248 5.88 -2.42 12.80
N ILE A 249 5.77 -3.68 13.22
CA ILE A 249 6.43 -4.17 14.42
C ILE A 249 7.97 -4.15 14.29
N ASN A 250 8.48 -4.26 13.08
CA ASN A 250 9.92 -4.20 12.77
C ASN A 250 10.39 -2.81 12.34
N ALA A 251 9.62 -1.74 12.65
CA ALA A 251 9.97 -0.36 12.28
C ALA A 251 10.31 -0.23 10.78
N ILE A 252 9.57 -0.93 9.93
CA ILE A 252 9.79 -1.04 8.47
C ILE A 252 11.23 -1.39 8.07
N PHE A 253 12.00 -1.99 8.98
CA PHE A 253 13.40 -2.40 8.76
C PHE A 253 14.36 -1.24 8.44
N VAL A 254 14.03 -0.02 8.90
CA VAL A 254 14.90 1.16 8.84
C VAL A 254 14.92 1.89 10.19
N GLU A 255 15.93 2.70 10.43
CA GLU A 255 16.03 3.48 11.66
C GLU A 255 14.93 4.55 11.75
N GLU A 256 14.50 4.84 12.96
CA GLU A 256 13.51 5.90 13.23
C GLU A 256 14.00 7.24 12.67
N GLY A 257 13.15 7.87 11.85
CA GLY A 257 13.47 9.16 11.23
C GLY A 257 14.40 9.08 10.02
N HIS A 258 14.79 7.89 9.56
CA HIS A 258 15.68 7.68 8.41
C HIS A 258 15.26 8.51 7.18
N ILE A 259 14.00 8.43 6.80
CA ILE A 259 13.51 9.14 5.59
C ILE A 259 13.71 10.65 5.73
N LEU A 260 13.34 11.22 6.88
CA LEU A 260 13.45 12.66 7.11
C LEU A 260 14.90 13.12 7.24
N SER A 261 15.81 12.27 7.69
CA SER A 261 17.24 12.60 7.77
C SER A 261 17.88 12.82 6.41
N LEU A 262 17.27 12.32 5.34
CA LEU A 262 17.78 12.33 3.97
C LEU A 262 16.96 13.17 2.99
N ILE A 263 16.03 13.99 3.45
CA ILE A 263 15.16 14.83 2.57
C ILE A 263 15.94 15.91 1.79
N HIS A 264 17.19 16.14 2.13
CA HIS A 264 18.06 17.12 1.46
C HIS A 264 18.77 16.55 0.20
N ILE A 265 18.60 15.28 -0.10
CA ILE A 265 19.22 14.59 -1.27
C ILE A 265 18.51 14.98 -2.59
#